data_ae587d8170390afd00f696687131760f
#
_entry.id   ae587d8170390afd00f696687131760f
#
_cell.length_a   1.000
_cell.length_b   1.000
_cell.length_c   1.000
_cell.angle_alpha   90.00
_cell.angle_beta   90.00
_cell.angle_gamma   90.00
#
_symmetry.space_group_name_H-M   'P 1'
#
loop_
_entity.id
_entity.type
_entity.pdbx_description
1 polymer ?
#
loop_
_entity_poly.entity_id
_entity_poly.type
_entity_poly.pdbx_seq_one_letter_code
_entity_poly.pdbx_strand_id
1 'polypeptide(L)'
;MADINIENFYRHIAVALSILYANFPTKFALYVDEVAGIDEPDEYGLHSPRYTSGFFALLWLEEEGYIRYADTIHQDGVDQACLTHKAFLKLSAISEPIYAEPSVVDDAKVVRLTPTQNLSPSVIEERKLVINQMRMALRSGSSLAVNKVVRHILYDTL
;
A
#
# COMPACT_ATOMS: atom_id res chain seq x y z
N MET A 1 -12.59 -16.42 -10.67
CA MET A 1 -11.13 -16.63 -10.44
C MET A 1 -10.47 -15.26 -10.34
N ALA A 2 -9.78 -14.98 -9.25
CA ALA A 2 -9.08 -13.71 -9.12
C ALA A 2 -7.81 -13.73 -9.97
N ASP A 3 -7.54 -12.64 -10.66
CA ASP A 3 -6.31 -12.48 -11.42
C ASP A 3 -5.16 -12.17 -10.46
N ILE A 4 -4.24 -13.09 -10.32
CA ILE A 4 -3.11 -12.99 -9.38
C ILE A 4 -2.26 -11.75 -9.64
N ASN A 5 -2.07 -11.39 -10.91
CA ASN A 5 -1.34 -10.17 -11.28
C ASN A 5 -2.02 -8.90 -10.76
N ILE A 6 -3.34 -8.87 -10.71
CA ILE A 6 -4.10 -7.72 -10.18
C ILE A 6 -4.00 -7.67 -8.66
N GLU A 7 -4.09 -8.80 -7.99
CA GLU A 7 -3.89 -8.85 -6.53
C GLU A 7 -2.47 -8.42 -6.14
N ASN A 8 -1.47 -8.91 -6.85
CA ASN A 8 -0.08 -8.48 -6.66
C ASN A 8 0.08 -6.99 -6.90
N PHE A 9 -0.54 -6.46 -7.95
CA PHE A 9 -0.52 -5.04 -8.26
C PHE A 9 -1.03 -4.18 -7.09
N TYR A 10 -2.19 -4.49 -6.55
CA TYR A 10 -2.74 -3.74 -5.41
C TYR A 10 -1.82 -3.80 -4.19
N ARG A 11 -1.24 -4.95 -3.91
CA ARG A 11 -0.30 -5.09 -2.80
C ARG A 11 0.97 -4.27 -3.03
N HIS A 12 1.55 -4.31 -4.22
CA HIS A 12 2.74 -3.52 -4.57
C HIS A 12 2.47 -2.03 -4.42
N ILE A 13 1.32 -1.55 -4.90
CA ILE A 13 0.92 -0.15 -4.74
C ILE A 13 0.83 0.23 -3.26
N ALA A 14 0.15 -0.57 -2.46
CA ALA A 14 -0.02 -0.31 -1.03
C ALA A 14 1.32 -0.24 -0.29
N VAL A 15 2.22 -1.19 -0.53
CA VAL A 15 3.53 -1.23 0.11
C VAL A 15 4.40 -0.05 -0.32
N ALA A 16 4.45 0.23 -1.62
CA ALA A 16 5.24 1.34 -2.16
C ALA A 16 4.78 2.69 -1.60
N LEU A 17 3.49 2.96 -1.62
CA LEU A 17 2.95 4.21 -1.09
C LEU A 17 3.16 4.33 0.42
N SER A 18 3.06 3.24 1.18
CA SER A 18 3.32 3.24 2.62
C SER A 18 4.77 3.58 2.95
N ILE A 19 5.73 3.01 2.22
CA ILE A 19 7.15 3.30 2.40
C ILE A 19 7.45 4.77 2.07
N LEU A 20 6.93 5.26 0.96
CA LEU A 20 7.16 6.62 0.52
C LEU A 20 6.50 7.64 1.46
N TYR A 21 5.34 7.33 1.99
CA TYR A 21 4.68 8.20 2.98
C TYR A 21 5.48 8.29 4.28
N ALA A 22 6.01 7.17 4.76
CA ALA A 22 6.81 7.13 5.99
C ALA A 22 8.08 7.98 5.91
N ASN A 23 8.62 8.17 4.72
CA ASN A 23 9.85 8.94 4.46
C ASN A 23 9.59 10.31 3.83
N PHE A 24 8.34 10.64 3.54
CA PHE A 24 7.97 11.90 2.90
C PHE A 24 8.42 13.11 3.73
N PRO A 25 8.97 14.17 3.16
CA PRO A 25 9.22 14.42 1.72
C PRO A 25 10.63 14.05 1.24
N THR A 26 11.35 13.22 1.99
CA THR A 26 12.71 12.81 1.65
C THR A 26 12.71 11.92 0.41
N LYS A 27 13.60 12.23 -0.52
CA LYS A 27 13.82 11.42 -1.72
C LYS A 27 14.89 10.36 -1.43
N PHE A 28 14.62 9.13 -1.84
CA PHE A 28 15.55 8.03 -1.64
C PHE A 28 15.34 6.95 -2.71
N ALA A 29 16.27 6.02 -2.78
CA ALA A 29 16.15 4.89 -3.69
C ALA A 29 15.16 3.87 -3.13
N LEU A 30 14.12 3.54 -3.92
CA LEU A 30 13.14 2.52 -3.58
C LEU A 30 13.39 1.29 -4.45
N TYR A 31 13.75 0.18 -3.82
CA TYR A 31 14.04 -1.06 -4.52
C TYR A 31 12.82 -1.97 -4.59
N VAL A 32 12.75 -2.76 -5.65
CA VAL A 32 11.66 -3.72 -5.85
C VAL A 32 11.62 -4.77 -4.74
N ASP A 33 12.77 -5.15 -4.18
CA ASP A 33 12.83 -6.06 -3.02
C ASP A 33 12.01 -5.57 -1.82
N GLU A 34 11.97 -4.26 -1.60
CA GLU A 34 11.19 -3.66 -0.52
C GLU A 34 9.69 -3.68 -0.78
N VAL A 35 9.30 -3.69 -2.04
CA VAL A 35 7.89 -3.62 -2.48
C VAL A 35 7.31 -5.01 -2.72
N ALA A 36 8.01 -5.85 -3.46
CA ALA A 36 7.55 -7.17 -3.87
C ALA A 36 8.12 -8.32 -3.02
N GLY A 37 9.07 -8.03 -2.13
CA GLY A 37 9.81 -9.03 -1.38
C GLY A 37 11.06 -9.50 -2.11
N ILE A 38 11.96 -10.10 -1.35
CA ILE A 38 13.23 -10.62 -1.87
C ILE A 38 12.95 -11.72 -2.89
N ASP A 39 13.65 -11.65 -4.00
CA ASP A 39 13.56 -12.60 -5.10
C ASP A 39 14.98 -12.97 -5.57
N GLU A 40 15.25 -14.25 -5.70
CA GLU A 40 16.52 -14.72 -6.25
C GLU A 40 16.35 -14.95 -7.76
N PRO A 41 17.20 -14.32 -8.60
CA PRO A 41 17.16 -14.59 -10.04
C PRO A 41 17.44 -16.07 -10.32
N ASP A 42 16.89 -16.56 -11.41
CA ASP A 42 17.19 -17.90 -11.89
C ASP A 42 18.60 -18.00 -12.47
N GLU A 43 18.99 -19.18 -12.97
CA GLU A 43 20.31 -19.43 -13.57
C GLU A 43 20.63 -18.53 -14.79
N TYR A 44 19.61 -17.92 -15.39
CA TYR A 44 19.75 -16.96 -16.50
C TYR A 44 19.70 -15.49 -16.05
N GLY A 45 19.64 -15.25 -14.74
CA GLY A 45 19.56 -13.89 -14.18
C GLY A 45 18.17 -13.28 -14.28
N LEU A 46 17.14 -14.06 -14.52
CA LEU A 46 15.76 -13.59 -14.63
C LEU A 46 15.03 -13.68 -13.28
N HIS A 47 14.41 -12.59 -12.91
CA HIS A 47 13.55 -12.52 -11.73
C HIS A 47 12.18 -13.16 -11.97
N SER A 48 11.48 -13.50 -10.88
CA SER A 48 10.11 -14.01 -10.95
C SER A 48 9.13 -12.99 -11.54
N PRO A 49 8.00 -13.42 -12.09
CA PRO A 49 6.95 -12.52 -12.57
C PRO A 49 6.47 -11.54 -11.50
N ARG A 50 6.43 -11.96 -10.23
CA ARG A 50 6.06 -11.09 -9.10
C ARG A 50 7.03 -9.93 -8.93
N TYR A 51 8.33 -10.17 -8.99
CA TYR A 51 9.37 -9.15 -8.90
C TYR A 51 9.25 -8.16 -10.06
N THR A 52 9.18 -8.68 -11.28
CA THR A 52 9.01 -7.87 -12.49
C THR A 52 7.74 -7.01 -12.42
N SER A 53 6.65 -7.59 -11.95
CA SER A 53 5.39 -6.87 -11.72
C SER A 53 5.55 -5.73 -10.71
N GLY A 54 6.34 -5.93 -9.65
CA GLY A 54 6.66 -4.88 -8.68
C GLY A 54 7.39 -3.69 -9.31
N PHE A 55 8.36 -3.95 -10.18
CA PHE A 55 9.05 -2.89 -10.91
C PHE A 55 8.09 -2.10 -11.82
N PHE A 56 7.27 -2.80 -12.61
CA PHE A 56 6.30 -2.14 -13.48
C PHE A 56 5.22 -1.39 -12.71
N ALA A 57 4.86 -1.83 -11.51
CA ALA A 57 3.95 -1.10 -10.63
C ALA A 57 4.53 0.27 -10.23
N LEU A 58 5.84 0.35 -9.96
CA LEU A 58 6.51 1.62 -9.69
C LEU A 58 6.50 2.55 -10.89
N LEU A 59 6.75 2.03 -12.09
CA LEU A 59 6.65 2.81 -13.33
C LEU A 59 5.23 3.33 -13.54
N TRP A 60 4.24 2.48 -13.33
CA TRP A 60 2.83 2.85 -13.45
C TRP A 60 2.44 3.96 -12.47
N LEU A 61 2.91 3.89 -11.23
CA LEU A 61 2.64 4.93 -10.23
C LEU A 61 3.18 6.29 -10.65
N GLU A 62 4.32 6.32 -11.31
CA GLU A 62 4.90 7.56 -11.84
C GLU A 62 4.08 8.07 -13.04
N GLU A 63 3.75 7.21 -13.97
CA GLU A 63 2.95 7.55 -15.14
C GLU A 63 1.58 8.13 -14.76
N GLU A 64 0.95 7.59 -13.71
CA GLU A 64 -0.36 8.04 -13.21
C GLU A 64 -0.26 9.22 -12.21
N GLY A 65 0.95 9.69 -11.92
CA GLY A 65 1.15 10.87 -11.10
C GLY A 65 1.02 10.65 -9.60
N TYR A 66 1.24 9.44 -9.09
CA TYR A 66 1.25 9.16 -7.65
C TYR A 66 2.63 9.30 -7.03
N ILE A 67 3.67 8.97 -7.77
CA ILE A 67 5.05 9.13 -7.34
C ILE A 67 5.85 9.88 -8.40
N ARG A 68 7.04 10.33 -8.01
CA ARG A 68 8.05 10.83 -8.93
C ARG A 68 9.39 10.27 -8.53
N TYR A 69 10.26 10.10 -9.49
CA TYR A 69 11.64 9.69 -9.30
C TYR A 69 12.52 10.33 -10.38
N ALA A 70 13.84 10.33 -10.17
CA ALA A 70 14.77 10.90 -11.14
C ALA A 70 15.07 9.94 -12.28
N ASP A 71 15.34 8.67 -11.96
CA ASP A 71 15.68 7.64 -12.93
C ASP A 71 15.40 6.24 -12.36
N THR A 72 15.43 5.24 -13.21
CA THR A 72 15.36 3.84 -12.79
C THR A 72 16.75 3.32 -12.45
N ILE A 73 16.80 2.36 -11.54
CA ILE A 73 18.03 1.61 -11.20
C ILE A 73 17.90 0.24 -11.87
N HIS A 74 18.33 0.12 -13.10
CA HIS A 74 18.07 -1.06 -13.94
C HIS A 74 16.59 -1.45 -13.89
N GLN A 75 16.27 -2.70 -13.65
CA GLN A 75 14.91 -3.18 -13.36
C GLN A 75 14.74 -3.54 -11.88
N ASP A 76 15.58 -2.98 -11.02
CA ASP A 76 15.64 -3.32 -9.60
C ASP A 76 15.03 -2.25 -8.68
N GLY A 77 14.78 -1.07 -9.21
CA GLY A 77 14.21 0.01 -8.40
C GLY A 77 14.17 1.35 -9.12
N VAL A 78 13.84 2.39 -8.36
CA VAL A 78 13.77 3.78 -8.82
C VAL A 78 14.56 4.67 -7.85
N ASP A 79 15.29 5.63 -8.39
CA ASP A 79 16.13 6.52 -7.61
C ASP A 79 15.45 7.85 -7.33
N GLN A 80 15.71 8.42 -6.16
CA GLN A 80 15.11 9.67 -5.71
C GLN A 80 13.56 9.67 -5.76
N ALA A 81 12.98 8.58 -5.30
CA ALA A 81 11.54 8.39 -5.26
C ALA A 81 10.90 9.22 -4.15
N CYS A 82 9.75 9.81 -4.46
CA CYS A 82 8.96 10.59 -3.52
C CYS A 82 7.50 10.62 -3.96
N LEU A 83 6.58 10.80 -3.01
CA LEU A 83 5.17 11.02 -3.33
C LEU A 83 4.98 12.34 -4.06
N THR A 84 4.00 12.37 -4.96
CA THR A 84 3.49 13.62 -5.53
C THR A 84 2.54 14.30 -4.54
N HIS A 85 2.20 15.56 -4.81
CA HIS A 85 1.19 16.29 -4.05
C HIS A 85 -0.16 15.57 -4.04
N LYS A 86 -0.58 15.07 -5.19
CA LYS A 86 -1.82 14.29 -5.34
C LYS A 86 -1.86 13.08 -4.41
N ALA A 87 -0.80 12.28 -4.42
CA ALA A 87 -0.71 11.08 -3.57
C ALA A 87 -0.67 11.44 -2.09
N PHE A 88 0.11 12.45 -1.72
CA PHE A 88 0.19 12.92 -0.35
C PHE A 88 -1.19 13.35 0.18
N LEU A 89 -1.94 14.13 -0.60
CA LEU A 89 -3.27 14.57 -0.19
C LEU A 89 -4.23 13.40 0.00
N LYS A 90 -4.23 12.44 -0.92
CA LYS A 90 -5.09 11.25 -0.83
C LYS A 90 -4.77 10.38 0.38
N LEU A 91 -3.49 10.18 0.66
CA LEU A 91 -3.04 9.37 1.79
C LEU A 91 -3.25 10.05 3.14
N SER A 92 -3.17 11.37 3.18
CA SER A 92 -3.38 12.19 4.37
C SER A 92 -4.85 12.51 4.63
N ALA A 93 -5.74 12.16 3.71
CA ALA A 93 -7.17 12.41 3.86
C ALA A 93 -7.78 11.55 4.96
N ILE A 94 -8.81 12.08 5.60
CA ILE A 94 -9.63 11.36 6.57
C ILE A 94 -10.79 10.72 5.82
N SER A 95 -11.05 9.46 6.09
CA SER A 95 -12.15 8.71 5.49
C SER A 95 -12.86 7.86 6.55
N GLU A 96 -14.15 7.65 6.37
CA GLU A 96 -14.84 6.60 7.11
C GLU A 96 -14.18 5.24 6.79
N PRO A 97 -14.38 4.20 7.64
CA PRO A 97 -13.72 2.91 7.41
C PRO A 97 -13.98 2.38 6.00
N ILE A 98 -12.90 2.18 5.26
CA ILE A 98 -12.94 1.74 3.85
C ILE A 98 -13.27 0.25 3.76
N TYR A 99 -12.88 -0.51 4.77
CA TYR A 99 -13.20 -1.92 4.88
C TYR A 99 -13.64 -2.25 6.30
N ALA A 100 -14.55 -3.23 6.43
CA ALA A 100 -14.91 -3.78 7.72
C ALA A 100 -13.86 -4.83 8.10
N GLU A 101 -13.29 -4.72 9.32
CA GLU A 101 -12.53 -5.83 9.85
C GLU A 101 -13.43 -7.07 9.92
N PRO A 102 -12.94 -8.26 9.53
CA PRO A 102 -13.71 -9.45 9.71
C PRO A 102 -13.97 -9.60 11.23
N SER A 103 -15.22 -9.47 11.62
CA SER A 103 -15.64 -9.87 12.93
C SER A 103 -15.36 -11.38 13.01
N VAL A 104 -14.38 -11.76 13.80
CA VAL A 104 -14.22 -13.16 14.18
C VAL A 104 -15.44 -13.50 15.01
N VAL A 105 -16.45 -14.02 14.35
CA VAL A 105 -17.56 -14.63 15.05
C VAL A 105 -17.03 -15.98 15.54
N ASP A 106 -16.35 -15.94 16.66
CA ASP A 106 -16.15 -17.14 17.44
C ASP A 106 -17.46 -17.39 18.19
N ASP A 107 -18.14 -18.49 17.90
CA ASP A 107 -19.46 -18.85 18.43
C ASP A 107 -19.52 -18.97 19.96
N ALA A 108 -18.44 -18.74 20.66
CA ALA A 108 -18.37 -19.00 22.10
C ALA A 108 -18.24 -17.75 23.00
N LYS A 109 -17.82 -16.61 22.51
CA LYS A 109 -17.81 -15.33 23.25
C LYS A 109 -17.77 -14.16 22.28
N VAL A 110 -18.87 -13.44 22.18
CA VAL A 110 -18.87 -12.10 21.65
C VAL A 110 -18.10 -11.20 22.61
N VAL A 111 -16.80 -11.26 22.60
CA VAL A 111 -15.99 -10.17 23.12
C VAL A 111 -16.07 -9.08 22.04
N ARG A 112 -17.06 -8.21 22.18
CA ARG A 112 -17.04 -6.93 21.50
C ARG A 112 -15.84 -6.13 22.03
N LEU A 113 -14.67 -6.45 21.54
CA LEU A 113 -13.60 -5.49 21.51
C LEU A 113 -13.99 -4.48 20.42
N THR A 114 -14.91 -3.61 20.78
CA THR A 114 -14.99 -2.32 20.12
C THR A 114 -13.92 -1.46 20.78
N PRO A 115 -12.73 -1.36 20.19
CA PRO A 115 -11.63 -0.59 20.78
C PRO A 115 -11.94 0.92 20.81
N THR A 116 -13.05 1.31 20.22
CA THR A 116 -13.40 2.71 20.01
C THR A 116 -13.94 3.43 21.24
N GLN A 117 -14.40 2.70 22.26
CA GLN A 117 -15.04 3.35 23.40
C GLN A 117 -14.07 3.97 24.42
N ASN A 118 -12.78 3.61 24.37
CA ASN A 118 -11.77 4.09 25.32
C ASN A 118 -10.58 4.83 24.65
N LEU A 119 -10.69 5.19 23.37
CA LEU A 119 -9.64 5.91 22.68
C LEU A 119 -9.88 7.42 22.74
N SER A 120 -8.79 8.19 22.86
CA SER A 120 -8.90 9.64 22.76
C SER A 120 -9.39 10.05 21.36
N PRO A 121 -10.08 11.20 21.23
CA PRO A 121 -10.54 11.70 19.92
C PRO A 121 -9.43 11.80 18.88
N SER A 122 -8.22 12.18 19.28
CA SER A 122 -7.07 12.29 18.38
C SER A 122 -6.66 10.93 17.80
N VAL A 123 -6.69 9.85 18.59
CA VAL A 123 -6.38 8.50 18.12
C VAL A 123 -7.46 8.00 17.16
N ILE A 124 -8.71 8.34 17.41
CA ILE A 124 -9.82 7.99 16.51
C ILE A 124 -9.63 8.68 15.16
N GLU A 125 -9.27 9.95 15.15
CA GLU A 125 -9.01 10.68 13.90
C GLU A 125 -7.80 10.12 13.15
N GLU A 126 -6.72 9.80 13.85
CA GLU A 126 -5.55 9.17 13.23
C GLU A 126 -5.89 7.85 12.55
N ARG A 127 -6.77 7.05 13.15
CA ARG A 127 -7.23 5.78 12.55
C ARG A 127 -8.06 5.98 11.28
N LYS A 128 -8.68 7.12 11.13
CA LYS A 128 -9.46 7.46 9.93
C LYS A 128 -8.60 7.95 8.77
N LEU A 129 -7.32 8.26 8.99
CA LEU A 129 -6.41 8.60 7.91
C LEU A 129 -6.28 7.43 6.93
N VAL A 130 -6.38 7.72 5.65
CA VAL A 130 -6.30 6.69 4.60
C VAL A 130 -4.99 5.90 4.69
N ILE A 131 -3.86 6.58 4.94
CA ILE A 131 -2.57 5.90 5.12
C ILE A 131 -2.60 4.89 6.28
N ASN A 132 -3.25 5.24 7.39
CA ASN A 132 -3.31 4.34 8.53
C ASN A 132 -4.27 3.18 8.30
N GLN A 133 -5.36 3.39 7.57
CA GLN A 133 -6.23 2.32 7.12
C GLN A 133 -5.48 1.34 6.19
N MET A 134 -4.64 1.87 5.30
CA MET A 134 -3.80 1.05 4.42
C MET A 134 -2.76 0.24 5.20
N ARG A 135 -2.10 0.85 6.19
CA ARG A 135 -1.15 0.16 7.07
C ARG A 135 -1.82 -0.96 7.86
N MET A 136 -3.02 -0.73 8.36
CA MET A 136 -3.82 -1.75 9.06
C MET A 136 -4.21 -2.89 8.12
N ALA A 137 -4.64 -2.58 6.91
CA ALA A 137 -4.96 -3.58 5.89
C ALA A 137 -3.76 -4.47 5.55
N LEU A 138 -2.57 -3.87 5.38
CA LEU A 138 -1.34 -4.63 5.14
C LEU A 138 -0.98 -5.55 6.30
N ARG A 139 -1.13 -5.08 7.54
CA ARG A 139 -0.85 -5.89 8.74
C ARG A 139 -1.83 -7.03 8.94
N SER A 140 -3.08 -6.86 8.52
CA SER A 140 -4.12 -7.90 8.63
C SER A 140 -3.84 -9.12 7.75
N GLY A 141 -3.01 -8.96 6.70
CA GLY A 141 -2.75 -9.99 5.72
C GLY A 141 -3.92 -10.28 4.79
N SER A 142 -5.01 -9.52 4.88
CA SER A 142 -6.18 -9.67 4.02
C SER A 142 -5.98 -8.95 2.69
N SER A 143 -5.88 -9.71 1.60
CA SER A 143 -5.81 -9.14 0.26
C SER A 143 -7.06 -8.33 -0.09
N LEU A 144 -8.22 -8.75 0.40
CA LEU A 144 -9.47 -8.03 0.18
C LEU A 144 -9.46 -6.63 0.83
N ALA A 145 -8.93 -6.52 2.06
CA ALA A 145 -8.80 -5.23 2.74
C ALA A 145 -7.83 -4.30 2.00
N VAL A 146 -6.68 -4.83 1.59
CA VAL A 146 -5.68 -4.07 0.81
C VAL A 146 -6.30 -3.59 -0.51
N ASN A 147 -6.98 -4.47 -1.23
CA ASN A 147 -7.62 -4.12 -2.51
C ASN A 147 -8.64 -2.99 -2.34
N LYS A 148 -9.44 -3.03 -1.28
CA LYS A 148 -10.45 -1.98 -1.01
C LYS A 148 -9.80 -0.62 -0.74
N VAL A 149 -8.75 -0.58 0.06
CA VAL A 149 -8.05 0.68 0.36
C VAL A 149 -7.34 1.23 -0.87
N VAL A 150 -6.65 0.39 -1.63
CA VAL A 150 -5.98 0.83 -2.86
C VAL A 150 -6.99 1.32 -3.90
N ARG A 151 -8.10 0.63 -4.07
CA ARG A 151 -9.19 1.09 -4.95
C ARG A 151 -9.72 2.45 -4.51
N HIS A 152 -9.91 2.66 -3.23
CA HIS A 152 -10.33 3.96 -2.70
C HIS A 152 -9.36 5.08 -3.13
N ILE A 153 -8.05 4.82 -3.03
CA ILE A 153 -7.03 5.79 -3.43
C ILE A 153 -7.03 6.03 -4.95
N LEU A 154 -7.15 4.97 -5.74
CA LEU A 154 -7.03 5.06 -7.20
C LEU A 154 -8.31 5.58 -7.86
N TYR A 155 -9.47 5.29 -7.33
CA TYR A 155 -10.75 5.60 -7.96
C TYR A 155 -11.38 6.91 -7.47
N ASP A 156 -11.04 7.37 -6.28
CA ASP A 156 -11.57 8.64 -5.79
C ASP A 156 -10.89 9.81 -6.51
N THR A 157 -11.70 10.55 -7.24
CA THR A 157 -11.27 11.83 -7.78
C THR A 157 -11.29 12.89 -6.67
N LEU A 158 -10.20 13.57 -6.53
CA LEU A 158 -10.17 14.78 -5.71
C LEU A 158 -11.01 15.87 -6.34
#